data_1c6e4c4ad2e9eec6f767515a8542fe42
#
_entry.id   1c6e4c4ad2e9eec6f767515a8542fe42
#
_cell.length_a   1.000
_cell.length_b   1.000
_cell.length_c   1.000
_cell.angle_alpha   90.00
_cell.angle_beta   90.00
_cell.angle_gamma   90.00
#
_symmetry.space_group_name_H-M   'P 1'
#
loop_
_entity.id
_entity.type
_entity.pdbx_description
1 polymer ?
#
loop_
_entity_poly.entity_id
_entity_poly.type
_entity_poly.pdbx_seq_one_letter_code
_entity_poly.pdbx_strand_id
1 'polypeptide(L)'
;MAAISERGSDASGYCYRGPGLPLEVHKRRTGASEFLDSVSVPAGATQVLVHVRDYTKGHPSLNANNHPVRHGTVVGIHNGIIKNDDELFARYGFQRAEKDMTVDSEAIFALAEHERSRARALEELYGSMATAWLDERDQDVVFLARGIGRPLWIGEGKHELFFASTRGALELVERYGNLRLRKREVPEGTLVAAVDGRVVRTEAFEPDRSFTEELLPAVRAPEERQYCLARLAALATAAAAR
;
A
#
# COMPACT_ATOMS: atom_id res chain seq x y z
N MET A 1 -7.62 3.14 -6.63
CA MET A 1 -6.65 4.13 -7.17
C MET A 1 -7.23 5.54 -7.20
N ALA A 2 -8.36 5.79 -7.88
CA ALA A 2 -8.94 7.14 -7.95
C ALA A 2 -9.14 7.84 -6.59
N ALA A 3 -9.52 7.10 -5.55
CA ALA A 3 -9.74 7.64 -4.20
C ALA A 3 -8.46 8.12 -3.48
N ILE A 4 -7.27 7.80 -4.00
CA ILE A 4 -5.97 8.17 -3.43
C ILE A 4 -5.10 8.94 -4.42
N SER A 5 -5.61 9.27 -5.62
CA SER A 5 -4.85 9.89 -6.71
C SER A 5 -4.21 11.23 -6.34
N GLU A 6 -4.79 11.96 -5.40
CA GLU A 6 -4.25 13.21 -4.87
C GLU A 6 -2.93 13.08 -4.09
N ARG A 7 -2.50 11.84 -3.78
CA ARG A 7 -1.34 11.58 -2.93
C ARG A 7 -0.01 11.69 -3.66
N GLY A 8 -0.02 11.62 -4.99
CA GLY A 8 1.19 11.73 -5.80
C GLY A 8 0.92 11.44 -7.27
N SER A 9 1.86 11.87 -8.12
CA SER A 9 1.78 11.71 -9.58
C SER A 9 3.03 11.11 -10.22
N ASP A 10 4.05 10.76 -9.43
CA ASP A 10 5.33 10.30 -9.97
C ASP A 10 5.27 8.89 -10.55
N ALA A 11 4.49 8.03 -9.91
CA ALA A 11 4.23 6.67 -10.38
C ALA A 11 2.94 6.11 -9.80
N SER A 12 2.34 5.16 -10.52
CA SER A 12 1.17 4.42 -10.07
C SER A 12 1.38 2.93 -10.27
N GLY A 13 0.77 2.13 -9.40
CA GLY A 13 0.85 0.68 -9.53
C GLY A 13 -0.19 -0.05 -8.69
N TYR A 14 -0.35 -1.31 -9.02
CA TYR A 14 -1.16 -2.25 -8.27
C TYR A 14 -0.57 -3.66 -8.36
N CYS A 15 -0.92 -4.48 -7.40
CA CYS A 15 -0.75 -5.92 -7.50
C CYS A 15 -2.03 -6.63 -7.08
N TYR A 16 -2.20 -7.83 -7.54
CA TYR A 16 -3.32 -8.67 -7.16
C TYR A 16 -2.93 -10.14 -7.09
N ARG A 17 -3.71 -10.90 -6.35
CA ARG A 17 -3.75 -12.36 -6.39
C ARG A 17 -5.14 -12.87 -6.01
N GLY A 18 -5.37 -14.17 -6.25
CA GLY A 18 -6.60 -14.86 -5.88
C GLY A 18 -6.45 -16.36 -6.03
N PRO A 19 -7.47 -17.14 -5.69
CA PRO A 19 -7.44 -18.60 -5.87
C PRO A 19 -7.12 -18.96 -7.33
N GLY A 20 -6.02 -19.66 -7.54
CA GLY A 20 -5.55 -20.05 -8.89
C GLY A 20 -4.96 -18.91 -9.74
N LEU A 21 -4.84 -17.70 -9.19
CA LEU A 21 -4.18 -16.57 -9.83
C LEU A 21 -2.83 -16.30 -9.14
N PRO A 22 -1.73 -16.17 -9.90
CA PRO A 22 -0.44 -15.80 -9.35
C PRO A 22 -0.47 -14.37 -8.78
N LEU A 23 0.51 -14.05 -7.93
CA LEU A 23 0.73 -12.69 -7.49
C LEU A 23 1.38 -11.87 -8.61
N GLU A 24 0.58 -11.03 -9.25
CA GLU A 24 1.01 -10.16 -10.35
C GLU A 24 1.19 -8.71 -9.91
N VAL A 25 2.21 -8.05 -10.46
CA VAL A 25 2.57 -6.65 -10.15
C VAL A 25 2.58 -5.83 -11.44
N HIS A 26 1.82 -4.73 -11.43
CA HIS A 26 1.73 -3.76 -12.54
C HIS A 26 2.06 -2.38 -12.02
N LYS A 27 3.06 -1.72 -12.61
CA LYS A 27 3.47 -0.37 -12.20
C LYS A 27 4.07 0.41 -13.35
N ARG A 28 3.86 1.74 -13.35
CA ARG A 28 4.41 2.66 -14.33
C ARG A 28 4.77 3.99 -13.69
N ARG A 29 5.73 4.68 -14.32
CA ARG A 29 6.07 6.07 -14.01
C ARG A 29 5.05 6.99 -14.65
N THR A 30 3.86 7.07 -14.08
CA THR A 30 2.78 7.99 -14.51
C THR A 30 1.79 8.21 -13.38
N GLY A 31 1.04 9.30 -13.44
CA GLY A 31 -0.06 9.58 -12.52
C GLY A 31 -1.21 8.58 -12.62
N ALA A 32 -2.10 8.61 -11.66
CA ALA A 32 -3.25 7.71 -11.62
C ALA A 32 -4.24 7.95 -12.76
N SER A 33 -4.39 9.21 -13.23
CA SER A 33 -5.30 9.58 -14.30
C SER A 33 -5.01 8.84 -15.61
N GLU A 34 -3.74 8.76 -15.99
CA GLU A 34 -3.29 8.04 -17.18
C GLU A 34 -3.26 6.51 -16.92
N PHE A 35 -2.80 6.10 -15.71
CA PHE A 35 -2.65 4.69 -15.41
C PHE A 35 -3.96 3.92 -15.36
N LEU A 36 -5.05 4.57 -14.93
CA LEU A 36 -6.38 3.95 -14.81
C LEU A 36 -6.89 3.32 -16.11
N ASP A 37 -6.48 3.84 -17.28
CA ASP A 37 -6.84 3.27 -18.57
C ASP A 37 -6.25 1.88 -18.83
N SER A 38 -5.16 1.56 -18.17
CA SER A 38 -4.44 0.30 -18.31
C SER A 38 -4.70 -0.69 -17.16
N VAL A 39 -5.51 -0.29 -16.15
CA VAL A 39 -5.82 -1.17 -15.02
C VAL A 39 -6.74 -2.31 -15.46
N SER A 40 -6.27 -3.53 -15.28
CA SER A 40 -7.05 -4.74 -15.53
C SER A 40 -6.83 -5.70 -14.36
N VAL A 41 -7.88 -5.95 -13.59
CA VAL A 41 -7.86 -6.90 -12.48
C VAL A 41 -8.83 -8.04 -12.80
N PRO A 42 -8.38 -9.31 -12.85
CA PRO A 42 -9.24 -10.45 -13.11
C PRO A 42 -10.37 -10.56 -12.07
N ALA A 43 -11.55 -11.01 -12.50
CA ALA A 43 -12.70 -11.17 -11.62
C ALA A 43 -12.46 -12.15 -10.44
N GLY A 44 -11.51 -13.08 -10.60
CA GLY A 44 -11.10 -14.02 -9.54
C GLY A 44 -10.10 -13.44 -8.54
N ALA A 45 -9.63 -12.20 -8.71
CA ALA A 45 -8.72 -11.57 -7.76
C ALA A 45 -9.47 -11.24 -6.46
N THR A 46 -8.97 -11.75 -5.34
CA THR A 46 -9.56 -11.53 -4.01
C THR A 46 -8.76 -10.57 -3.15
N GLN A 47 -7.51 -10.34 -3.51
CA GLN A 47 -6.61 -9.44 -2.80
C GLN A 47 -5.94 -8.49 -3.79
N VAL A 48 -6.05 -7.18 -3.52
CA VAL A 48 -5.52 -6.13 -4.39
C VAL A 48 -4.86 -5.05 -3.54
N LEU A 49 -3.61 -4.72 -3.84
CA LEU A 49 -2.94 -3.55 -3.30
C LEU A 49 -2.82 -2.49 -4.40
N VAL A 50 -3.05 -1.23 -4.06
CA VAL A 50 -3.00 -0.11 -5.00
C VAL A 50 -2.19 1.03 -4.40
N HIS A 51 -1.30 1.61 -5.19
CA HIS A 51 -0.47 2.72 -4.75
C HIS A 51 -0.36 3.82 -5.80
N VAL A 52 -0.32 5.07 -5.34
CA VAL A 52 0.14 6.24 -6.10
C VAL A 52 1.32 6.84 -5.35
N ARG A 53 2.35 7.23 -6.07
CA ARG A 53 3.64 7.59 -5.50
C ARG A 53 3.92 9.07 -5.67
N ASP A 54 4.36 9.69 -4.57
CA ASP A 54 5.17 10.89 -4.51
C ASP A 54 6.48 10.46 -3.85
N TYR A 55 7.57 10.44 -4.63
CA TYR A 55 8.78 9.75 -4.21
C TYR A 55 9.61 10.55 -3.23
N THR A 56 10.23 9.84 -2.29
CA THR A 56 11.19 10.38 -1.31
C THR A 56 12.58 9.81 -1.51
N LYS A 57 12.71 8.51 -1.67
CA LYS A 57 13.95 7.78 -1.98
C LYS A 57 13.71 6.78 -3.10
N GLY A 58 14.69 6.59 -4.00
CA GLY A 58 14.57 5.72 -5.15
C GLY A 58 13.83 6.39 -6.32
N HIS A 59 14.59 6.95 -7.28
CA HIS A 59 14.00 7.73 -8.36
C HIS A 59 13.01 6.92 -9.20
N PRO A 60 11.85 7.45 -9.58
CA PRO A 60 10.77 6.71 -10.25
C PRO A 60 11.09 6.30 -11.70
N SER A 61 12.18 6.80 -12.29
CA SER A 61 12.66 6.36 -13.61
C SER A 61 13.10 4.90 -13.62
N LEU A 62 13.59 4.37 -12.49
CA LEU A 62 13.83 2.95 -12.33
C LEU A 62 12.55 2.30 -11.83
N ASN A 63 11.95 1.44 -12.67
CA ASN A 63 10.65 0.84 -12.37
C ASN A 63 10.68 -0.01 -11.09
N ALA A 64 11.80 -0.62 -10.75
CA ALA A 64 12.02 -1.36 -9.52
C ALA A 64 11.69 -0.54 -8.26
N ASN A 65 12.02 0.75 -8.27
CA ASN A 65 11.75 1.67 -7.16
C ASN A 65 10.28 2.03 -6.99
N ASN A 66 9.40 1.74 -7.96
CA ASN A 66 7.99 2.09 -7.90
C ASN A 66 7.18 1.00 -7.17
N HIS A 67 6.13 1.42 -6.48
CA HIS A 67 5.24 0.50 -5.77
C HIS A 67 4.19 -0.12 -6.69
N PRO A 68 3.78 -1.36 -6.41
CA PRO A 68 4.24 -2.26 -5.35
C PRO A 68 5.69 -2.70 -5.53
N VAL A 69 6.40 -2.82 -4.42
CA VAL A 69 7.79 -3.28 -4.35
C VAL A 69 7.81 -4.76 -4.00
N ARG A 70 8.63 -5.54 -4.69
CA ARG A 70 8.86 -6.97 -4.39
C ARG A 70 10.23 -7.15 -3.74
N HIS A 71 10.28 -7.98 -2.69
CA HIS A 71 11.49 -8.61 -2.18
C HIS A 71 11.19 -10.09 -1.92
N GLY A 72 11.85 -10.97 -2.66
CA GLY A 72 11.59 -12.41 -2.60
C GLY A 72 10.10 -12.76 -2.80
N THR A 73 9.51 -13.40 -1.80
CA THR A 73 8.09 -13.81 -1.79
C THR A 73 7.13 -12.71 -1.35
N VAL A 74 7.64 -11.57 -0.85
CA VAL A 74 6.84 -10.48 -0.31
C VAL A 74 6.67 -9.36 -1.32
N VAL A 75 5.42 -8.92 -1.54
CA VAL A 75 5.08 -7.76 -2.39
C VAL A 75 4.25 -6.79 -1.59
N GLY A 76 4.68 -5.53 -1.55
CA GLY A 76 3.96 -4.57 -0.72
C GLY A 76 4.03 -3.12 -1.19
N ILE A 77 3.29 -2.29 -0.48
CA ILE A 77 3.19 -0.84 -0.66
C ILE A 77 3.48 -0.15 0.66
N HIS A 78 4.05 1.05 0.60
CA HIS A 78 4.45 1.82 1.76
C HIS A 78 4.15 3.30 1.57
N ASN A 79 3.59 3.93 2.57
CA ASN A 79 3.46 5.37 2.72
C ASN A 79 4.31 5.80 3.92
N GLY A 80 5.35 6.56 3.68
CA GLY A 80 6.32 6.98 4.70
C GLY A 80 7.73 7.05 4.17
N ILE A 81 8.70 6.99 5.07
CA ILE A 81 10.13 6.94 4.76
C ILE A 81 10.85 6.09 5.81
N ILE A 82 11.70 5.17 5.36
CA ILE A 82 12.61 4.39 6.21
C ILE A 82 14.01 4.94 6.03
N LYS A 83 14.61 5.39 7.13
CA LYS A 83 15.92 6.07 7.11
C LYS A 83 17.11 5.13 7.26
N ASN A 84 16.89 3.98 7.89
CA ASN A 84 17.95 3.00 8.16
C ASN A 84 17.93 1.81 7.19
N ASP A 85 17.30 1.94 6.03
CA ASP A 85 17.19 0.86 5.03
C ASP A 85 18.56 0.32 4.58
N ASP A 86 19.52 1.20 4.25
CA ASP A 86 20.85 0.78 3.84
C ASP A 86 21.62 0.07 4.98
N GLU A 87 21.45 0.54 6.23
CA GLU A 87 22.02 -0.11 7.43
C GLU A 87 21.43 -1.52 7.62
N LEU A 88 20.12 -1.68 7.47
CA LEU A 88 19.45 -2.97 7.59
C LEU A 88 19.93 -3.94 6.50
N PHE A 89 20.04 -3.48 5.26
CA PHE A 89 20.58 -4.30 4.18
C PHE A 89 22.01 -4.79 4.47
N ALA A 90 22.86 -3.90 5.00
CA ALA A 90 24.21 -4.26 5.39
C ALA A 90 24.25 -5.21 6.58
N ARG A 91 23.45 -4.96 7.63
CA ARG A 91 23.40 -5.76 8.87
C ARG A 91 22.94 -7.19 8.62
N TYR A 92 21.90 -7.37 7.82
CA TYR A 92 21.32 -8.68 7.50
C TYR A 92 21.96 -9.37 6.29
N GLY A 93 22.83 -8.67 5.55
CA GLY A 93 23.43 -9.18 4.32
C GLY A 93 22.42 -9.33 3.18
N PHE A 94 21.33 -8.57 3.21
CA PHE A 94 20.32 -8.60 2.16
C PHE A 94 20.90 -8.10 0.83
N GLN A 95 20.43 -8.69 -0.27
CA GLN A 95 20.69 -8.19 -1.60
C GLN A 95 19.44 -7.48 -2.12
N ARG A 96 19.61 -6.34 -2.81
CA ARG A 96 18.49 -5.67 -3.48
C ARG A 96 17.85 -6.63 -4.48
N ALA A 97 16.51 -6.67 -4.51
CA ALA A 97 15.77 -7.59 -5.37
C ALA A 97 16.02 -7.35 -6.87
N GLU A 98 16.28 -6.11 -7.25
CA GLU A 98 16.63 -5.74 -8.62
C GLU A 98 17.89 -4.85 -8.62
N LYS A 99 18.65 -4.93 -9.74
CA LYS A 99 19.86 -4.12 -9.91
C LYS A 99 19.53 -2.63 -9.83
N ASP A 100 20.40 -1.87 -9.17
CA ASP A 100 20.32 -0.42 -8.99
C ASP A 100 19.07 0.08 -8.22
N MET A 101 18.30 -0.83 -7.62
CA MET A 101 17.19 -0.51 -6.77
C MET A 101 17.65 0.18 -5.49
N THR A 102 16.98 1.28 -5.12
CA THR A 102 17.35 2.12 -3.97
C THR A 102 16.17 2.57 -3.12
N VAL A 103 14.96 2.06 -3.40
CA VAL A 103 13.77 2.43 -2.63
C VAL A 103 13.88 1.91 -1.19
N ASP A 104 13.66 2.79 -0.25
CA ASP A 104 13.72 2.50 1.19
C ASP A 104 12.69 1.46 1.64
N SER A 105 11.55 1.47 1.01
CA SER A 105 10.43 0.56 1.31
C SER A 105 10.78 -0.92 1.17
N GLU A 106 11.80 -1.26 0.37
CA GLU A 106 12.24 -2.64 0.20
C GLU A 106 12.71 -3.25 1.53
N ALA A 107 13.28 -2.45 2.44
CA ALA A 107 13.73 -2.93 3.75
C ALA A 107 12.58 -3.55 4.57
N ILE A 108 11.37 -2.98 4.48
CA ILE A 108 10.18 -3.51 5.16
C ILE A 108 9.91 -4.95 4.69
N PHE A 109 9.95 -5.16 3.38
CA PHE A 109 9.58 -6.44 2.75
C PHE A 109 10.70 -7.48 2.89
N ALA A 110 11.96 -7.05 2.87
CA ALA A 110 13.11 -7.90 3.15
C ALA A 110 13.06 -8.44 4.60
N LEU A 111 12.77 -7.59 5.57
CA LEU A 111 12.59 -8.00 6.96
C LEU A 111 11.37 -8.90 7.14
N ALA A 112 10.24 -8.58 6.49
CA ALA A 112 9.02 -9.39 6.56
C ALA A 112 9.21 -10.80 5.95
N GLU A 113 10.11 -10.94 4.97
CA GLU A 113 10.50 -12.22 4.42
C GLU A 113 11.46 -13.00 5.34
N HIS A 114 12.44 -12.30 5.90
CA HIS A 114 13.50 -12.90 6.69
C HIS A 114 13.03 -13.34 8.08
N GLU A 115 12.31 -12.49 8.79
CA GLU A 115 11.93 -12.70 10.18
C GLU A 115 10.68 -13.57 10.31
N ARG A 116 10.72 -14.52 11.26
CA ARG A 116 9.54 -15.33 11.59
C ARG A 116 8.42 -14.51 12.25
N SER A 117 8.81 -13.57 13.11
CA SER A 117 7.88 -12.63 13.75
C SER A 117 7.84 -11.33 12.95
N ARG A 118 6.78 -11.13 12.19
CA ARG A 118 6.59 -9.90 11.42
C ARG A 118 6.48 -8.65 12.30
N ALA A 119 5.92 -8.77 13.49
CA ALA A 119 5.84 -7.67 14.44
C ALA A 119 7.26 -7.22 14.88
N ARG A 120 8.14 -8.17 15.23
CA ARG A 120 9.54 -7.87 15.58
C ARG A 120 10.32 -7.31 14.38
N ALA A 121 10.06 -7.80 13.17
CA ALA A 121 10.67 -7.25 11.97
C ALA A 121 10.40 -5.74 11.83
N LEU A 122 9.20 -5.30 12.17
CA LEU A 122 8.80 -3.90 12.09
C LEU A 122 9.44 -3.01 13.17
N GLU A 123 9.88 -3.59 14.29
CA GLU A 123 10.59 -2.87 15.36
C GLU A 123 12.01 -2.44 14.96
N GLU A 124 12.61 -3.09 13.96
CA GLU A 124 13.94 -2.75 13.42
C GLU A 124 13.95 -1.47 12.57
N LEU A 125 12.77 -0.99 12.18
CA LEU A 125 12.63 0.11 11.23
C LEU A 125 12.71 1.47 11.94
N TYR A 126 13.55 2.35 11.42
CA TYR A 126 13.63 3.76 11.84
C TYR A 126 13.05 4.66 10.78
N GLY A 127 11.89 5.26 11.05
CA GLY A 127 11.18 6.09 10.08
C GLY A 127 9.68 6.18 10.32
N SER A 128 8.96 6.77 9.36
CA SER A 128 7.50 6.80 9.37
C SER A 128 6.93 5.70 8.49
N MET A 129 5.82 5.07 8.90
CA MET A 129 5.32 3.91 8.18
C MET A 129 3.81 3.71 8.29
N ALA A 130 3.16 3.57 7.12
CA ALA A 130 1.92 2.83 6.94
C ALA A 130 2.11 1.92 5.72
N THR A 131 2.01 0.62 5.90
CA THR A 131 2.35 -0.38 4.88
C THR A 131 1.29 -1.46 4.76
N ALA A 132 1.21 -2.08 3.59
CA ALA A 132 0.44 -3.28 3.33
C ALA A 132 1.22 -4.21 2.42
N TRP A 133 1.13 -5.53 2.65
CA TRP A 133 1.81 -6.49 1.79
C TRP A 133 1.07 -7.82 1.68
N LEU A 134 1.42 -8.54 0.64
CA LEU A 134 1.07 -9.92 0.36
C LEU A 134 2.34 -10.76 0.45
N ASP A 135 2.24 -11.95 1.02
CA ASP A 135 3.33 -12.90 1.12
C ASP A 135 2.89 -14.19 0.41
N GLU A 136 3.69 -14.70 -0.54
CA GLU A 136 3.35 -15.91 -1.27
C GLU A 136 3.36 -17.17 -0.40
N ARG A 137 3.96 -17.08 0.80
CA ARG A 137 3.95 -18.14 1.82
C ARG A 137 2.64 -18.20 2.60
N ASP A 138 1.89 -17.07 2.65
CA ASP A 138 0.61 -16.91 3.36
C ASP A 138 -0.45 -16.42 2.37
N GLN A 139 -0.89 -17.27 1.46
CA GLN A 139 -1.66 -16.89 0.27
C GLN A 139 -3.00 -16.22 0.57
N ASP A 140 -3.62 -16.52 1.70
CA ASP A 140 -4.94 -15.98 2.05
C ASP A 140 -4.86 -14.69 2.89
N VAL A 141 -3.65 -14.28 3.30
CA VAL A 141 -3.48 -13.19 4.25
C VAL A 141 -3.05 -11.90 3.57
N VAL A 142 -3.75 -10.81 3.86
CA VAL A 142 -3.28 -9.44 3.65
C VAL A 142 -2.75 -8.91 4.97
N PHE A 143 -1.50 -8.47 4.99
CA PHE A 143 -0.89 -7.82 6.14
C PHE A 143 -0.97 -6.31 6.00
N LEU A 144 -1.30 -5.63 7.10
CA LEU A 144 -1.34 -4.18 7.20
C LEU A 144 -0.59 -3.78 8.45
N ALA A 145 0.27 -2.77 8.39
CA ALA A 145 0.94 -2.30 9.59
C ALA A 145 1.03 -0.77 9.62
N ARG A 146 0.90 -0.23 10.82
CA ARG A 146 1.12 1.18 11.10
C ARG A 146 2.22 1.33 12.14
N GLY A 147 3.33 1.96 11.73
CA GLY A 147 4.34 2.52 12.64
C GLY A 147 3.93 3.89 13.14
N ILE A 148 4.84 4.86 13.15
CA ILE A 148 4.55 6.25 13.51
C ILE A 148 4.35 7.13 12.28
N GLY A 149 3.77 8.32 12.49
CA GLY A 149 3.77 9.45 11.54
C GLY A 149 2.86 9.31 10.32
N ARG A 150 2.42 8.11 9.95
CA ARG A 150 1.54 7.90 8.77
C ARG A 150 0.22 7.25 9.17
N PRO A 151 -0.92 7.83 8.80
CA PRO A 151 -2.20 7.23 9.11
C PRO A 151 -2.49 6.00 8.25
N LEU A 152 -3.18 5.03 8.85
CA LEU A 152 -3.73 3.86 8.20
C LEU A 152 -5.16 3.66 8.69
N TRP A 153 -6.09 3.59 7.76
CA TRP A 153 -7.50 3.38 8.03
C TRP A 153 -7.97 2.05 7.45
N ILE A 154 -8.82 1.35 8.17
CA ILE A 154 -9.52 0.15 7.73
C ILE A 154 -11.02 0.43 7.66
N GLY A 155 -11.66 -0.01 6.57
CA GLY A 155 -13.10 -0.03 6.37
C GLY A 155 -13.59 -1.45 6.18
N GLU A 156 -14.33 -1.99 7.15
CA GLU A 156 -14.92 -3.33 7.09
C GLU A 156 -16.35 -3.24 6.57
N GLY A 157 -16.61 -3.89 5.43
CA GLY A 157 -17.92 -4.07 4.85
C GLY A 157 -18.56 -5.41 5.23
N LYS A 158 -19.56 -5.83 4.46
CA LYS A 158 -20.28 -7.10 4.74
C LYS A 158 -19.41 -8.32 4.44
N HIS A 159 -18.67 -8.30 3.35
CA HIS A 159 -17.86 -9.42 2.85
C HIS A 159 -16.43 -9.00 2.44
N GLU A 160 -16.11 -7.73 2.56
CA GLU A 160 -14.87 -7.12 2.08
C GLU A 160 -14.23 -6.26 3.15
N LEU A 161 -12.92 -6.07 3.03
CA LEU A 161 -12.12 -5.14 3.83
C LEU A 161 -11.36 -4.22 2.89
N PHE A 162 -11.48 -2.93 3.12
CA PHE A 162 -10.70 -1.90 2.46
C PHE A 162 -9.73 -1.27 3.45
N PHE A 163 -8.62 -0.77 2.94
CA PHE A 163 -7.70 0.05 3.73
C PHE A 163 -7.22 1.25 2.90
N ALA A 164 -6.86 2.32 3.57
CA ALA A 164 -6.36 3.53 2.93
C ALA A 164 -5.53 4.38 3.90
N SER A 165 -4.73 5.29 3.35
CA SER A 165 -3.99 6.28 4.11
C SER A 165 -4.88 7.39 4.70
N THR A 166 -6.14 7.53 4.26
CA THR A 166 -7.07 8.55 4.78
C THR A 166 -8.49 7.99 4.90
N ARG A 167 -9.25 8.49 5.87
CA ARG A 167 -10.67 8.19 6.03
C ARG A 167 -11.47 8.61 4.80
N GLY A 168 -11.15 9.78 4.22
CA GLY A 168 -11.83 10.31 3.04
C GLY A 168 -11.72 9.39 1.82
N ALA A 169 -10.61 8.68 1.65
CA ALA A 169 -10.47 7.69 0.59
C ALA A 169 -11.47 6.53 0.75
N LEU A 170 -11.71 6.06 1.98
CA LEU A 170 -12.73 5.03 2.27
C LEU A 170 -14.15 5.56 2.06
N GLU A 171 -14.40 6.83 2.34
CA GLU A 171 -15.70 7.48 2.08
C GLU A 171 -15.99 7.57 0.56
N LEU A 172 -14.95 7.79 -0.25
CA LEU A 172 -15.08 7.71 -1.71
C LEU A 172 -15.36 6.27 -2.18
N VAL A 173 -14.71 5.27 -1.58
CA VAL A 173 -14.99 3.86 -1.86
C VAL A 173 -16.44 3.51 -1.52
N GLU A 174 -16.96 3.93 -0.36
CA GLU A 174 -18.37 3.75 0.00
C GLU A 174 -19.31 4.36 -1.02
N ARG A 175 -19.04 5.64 -1.36
CA ARG A 175 -19.90 6.43 -2.25
C ARG A 175 -20.01 5.80 -3.64
N TYR A 176 -18.88 5.44 -4.23
CA TYR A 176 -18.83 4.96 -5.61
C TYR A 176 -19.00 3.45 -5.75
N GLY A 177 -18.70 2.70 -4.70
CA GLY A 177 -18.92 1.25 -4.64
C GLY A 177 -20.32 0.86 -4.14
N ASN A 178 -21.15 1.83 -3.75
CA ASN A 178 -22.44 1.59 -3.11
C ASN A 178 -22.34 0.63 -1.91
N LEU A 179 -21.36 0.89 -1.06
CA LEU A 179 -21.03 0.08 0.10
C LEU A 179 -21.29 0.85 1.40
N ARG A 180 -21.32 0.12 2.50
CA ARG A 180 -21.27 0.68 3.85
C ARG A 180 -20.11 0.09 4.61
N LEU A 181 -19.19 0.94 5.07
CA LEU A 181 -17.97 0.53 5.75
C LEU A 181 -17.95 1.01 7.19
N ARG A 182 -17.66 0.10 8.12
CA ARG A 182 -17.28 0.47 9.48
C ARG A 182 -15.80 0.89 9.45
N LYS A 183 -15.58 2.20 9.47
CA LYS A 183 -14.25 2.79 9.37
C LYS A 183 -13.62 2.98 10.75
N ARG A 184 -12.36 2.57 10.88
CA ARG A 184 -11.53 2.84 12.07
C ARG A 184 -10.10 3.11 11.66
N GLU A 185 -9.44 3.94 12.43
CA GLU A 185 -8.00 4.15 12.32
C GLU A 185 -7.26 3.00 13.01
N VAL A 186 -6.19 2.52 12.41
CA VAL A 186 -5.29 1.54 13.02
C VAL A 186 -4.37 2.29 13.98
N PRO A 187 -4.25 1.89 15.26
CA PRO A 187 -3.31 2.52 16.18
C PRO A 187 -1.86 2.40 15.72
N GLU A 188 -1.01 3.33 16.11
CA GLU A 188 0.44 3.20 15.90
C GLU A 188 0.99 1.99 16.65
N GLY A 189 2.05 1.36 16.09
CA GLY A 189 2.62 0.14 16.64
C GLY A 189 1.70 -1.09 16.48
N THR A 190 0.90 -1.13 15.41
CA THR A 190 -0.07 -2.21 15.19
C THR A 190 0.15 -2.90 13.85
N LEU A 191 0.30 -4.22 13.91
CA LEU A 191 0.25 -5.15 12.78
C LEU A 191 -1.11 -5.84 12.76
N VAL A 192 -1.73 -5.87 11.59
CA VAL A 192 -3.04 -6.50 11.34
C VAL A 192 -2.88 -7.57 10.28
N ALA A 193 -3.45 -8.74 10.50
CA ALA A 193 -3.65 -9.77 9.49
C ALA A 193 -5.13 -9.86 9.13
N ALA A 194 -5.44 -9.81 7.84
CA ALA A 194 -6.81 -9.91 7.33
C ALA A 194 -6.92 -11.09 6.36
N VAL A 195 -8.00 -11.85 6.49
CA VAL A 195 -8.36 -12.99 5.63
C VAL A 195 -9.82 -12.86 5.27
N ASP A 196 -10.18 -13.13 4.03
CA ASP A 196 -11.57 -13.13 3.53
C ASP A 196 -12.36 -11.86 3.92
N GLY A 197 -11.72 -10.71 3.76
CA GLY A 197 -12.36 -9.43 4.07
C GLY A 197 -12.58 -9.17 5.56
N ARG A 198 -11.90 -9.90 6.47
CA ARG A 198 -12.00 -9.76 7.93
C ARG A 198 -10.64 -9.63 8.59
N VAL A 199 -10.56 -8.83 9.63
CA VAL A 199 -9.41 -8.82 10.53
C VAL A 199 -9.46 -10.09 11.40
N VAL A 200 -8.45 -10.93 11.26
CA VAL A 200 -8.35 -12.21 12.00
C VAL A 200 -7.33 -12.15 13.14
N ARG A 201 -6.34 -11.27 13.04
CA ARG A 201 -5.30 -11.11 14.05
C ARG A 201 -4.82 -9.67 14.11
N THR A 202 -4.51 -9.22 15.32
CA THR A 202 -3.85 -7.94 15.58
C THR A 202 -2.73 -8.18 16.57
N GLU A 203 -1.54 -7.69 16.25
CA GLU A 203 -0.34 -7.78 17.10
C GLU A 203 0.21 -6.37 17.35
N ALA A 204 0.67 -6.13 18.55
CA ALA A 204 1.39 -4.90 18.88
C ALA A 204 2.89 -5.06 18.56
N PHE A 205 3.53 -3.97 18.17
CA PHE A 205 4.98 -3.82 18.08
C PHE A 205 5.38 -2.43 18.55
N GLU A 206 6.64 -2.25 18.93
CA GLU A 206 7.15 -0.98 19.45
C GLU A 206 7.95 -0.24 18.37
N PRO A 207 7.32 0.71 17.64
CA PRO A 207 8.04 1.51 16.64
C PRO A 207 8.98 2.49 17.32
N ASP A 208 10.10 2.81 16.68
CA ASP A 208 11.01 3.83 17.18
C ASP A 208 10.34 5.22 17.13
N ARG A 209 9.99 5.75 18.30
CA ARG A 209 9.30 7.03 18.46
C ARG A 209 10.23 8.24 18.47
N SER A 210 11.55 8.03 18.36
CA SER A 210 12.52 9.12 18.27
C SER A 210 12.53 9.78 16.88
N PHE A 211 11.96 9.13 15.87
CA PHE A 211 11.86 9.70 14.53
C PHE A 211 10.84 10.82 14.47
N THR A 212 11.24 11.95 13.93
CA THR A 212 10.37 13.08 13.65
C THR A 212 10.40 13.38 12.16
N GLU A 213 9.23 13.46 11.55
CA GLU A 213 9.08 13.77 10.14
C GLU A 213 8.45 15.14 9.93
N GLU A 214 8.92 15.85 8.92
CA GLU A 214 8.22 17.05 8.43
C GLU A 214 6.86 16.65 7.84
N LEU A 215 5.80 17.30 8.34
CA LEU A 215 4.44 17.05 7.87
C LEU A 215 4.28 17.58 6.45
N LEU A 216 4.17 16.69 5.51
CA LEU A 216 3.86 17.05 4.13
C LEU A 216 2.34 17.09 3.91
N PRO A 217 1.85 17.99 3.03
CA PRO A 217 0.42 18.06 2.72
C PRO A 217 -0.14 16.71 2.26
N ALA A 218 -1.36 16.40 2.66
CA ALA A 218 -2.03 15.17 2.24
C ALA A 218 -2.36 15.17 0.74
N VAL A 219 -2.63 16.36 0.18
CA VAL A 219 -2.90 16.57 -1.24
C VAL A 219 -1.64 17.15 -1.88
N ARG A 220 -1.04 16.40 -2.80
CA ARG A 220 0.18 16.78 -3.53
C ARG A 220 -0.04 16.85 -5.04
N ALA A 221 -1.08 16.16 -5.53
CA ALA A 221 -1.47 16.10 -6.93
C ALA A 221 -2.97 16.41 -7.10
N PRO A 222 -3.41 17.68 -6.87
CA PRO A 222 -4.83 18.03 -6.92
C PRO A 222 -5.45 17.84 -8.31
N GLU A 223 -4.67 17.98 -9.37
CA GLU A 223 -5.11 17.74 -10.74
C GLU A 223 -5.46 16.27 -10.98
N GLU A 224 -4.60 15.36 -10.50
CA GLU A 224 -4.85 13.92 -10.54
C GLU A 224 -6.20 13.57 -9.87
N ARG A 225 -6.46 14.17 -8.71
CA ARG A 225 -7.72 13.99 -8.00
C ARG A 225 -8.91 14.42 -8.86
N GLN A 226 -8.85 15.60 -9.45
CA GLN A 226 -9.94 16.15 -10.24
C GLN A 226 -10.28 15.23 -11.42
N TYR A 227 -9.28 14.79 -12.18
CA TYR A 227 -9.45 13.88 -13.31
C TYR A 227 -10.01 12.53 -12.89
N CYS A 228 -9.41 11.92 -11.88
CA CYS A 228 -9.81 10.59 -11.42
C CYS A 228 -11.23 10.57 -10.84
N LEU A 229 -11.63 11.60 -10.09
CA LEU A 229 -12.98 11.68 -9.54
C LEU A 229 -14.04 11.97 -10.62
N ALA A 230 -13.74 12.81 -11.60
CA ALA A 230 -14.64 13.04 -12.74
C ALA A 230 -14.90 11.75 -13.52
N ARG A 231 -13.84 10.97 -13.76
CA ARG A 231 -13.95 9.66 -14.43
C ARG A 231 -14.76 8.66 -13.62
N LEU A 232 -14.51 8.60 -12.30
CA LEU A 232 -15.25 7.71 -11.40
C LEU A 232 -16.75 8.06 -11.37
N ALA A 233 -17.08 9.35 -11.34
CA ALA A 233 -18.46 9.83 -11.43
C ALA A 233 -19.12 9.43 -12.75
N ALA A 234 -18.43 9.58 -13.89
CA ALA A 234 -18.95 9.17 -15.19
C ALA A 234 -19.24 7.66 -15.27
N LEU A 235 -18.36 6.83 -14.72
CA LEU A 235 -18.56 5.37 -14.66
C LEU A 235 -19.75 5.00 -13.77
N ALA A 236 -19.91 5.65 -12.61
CA ALA A 236 -21.04 5.41 -11.73
C ALA A 236 -22.37 5.78 -12.38
N THR A 237 -22.42 6.90 -13.13
CA THR A 237 -23.61 7.32 -13.89
C THR A 237 -23.95 6.30 -14.98
N ALA A 238 -22.96 5.83 -15.73
CA ALA A 238 -23.17 4.83 -16.79
C ALA A 238 -23.64 3.46 -16.22
N ALA A 239 -23.20 3.08 -15.03
CA ALA A 239 -23.64 1.86 -14.34
C ALA A 239 -25.08 1.96 -13.83
N ALA A 240 -25.52 3.15 -13.39
CA ALA A 240 -26.88 3.39 -12.92
C ALA A 240 -27.92 3.48 -14.05
N ALA A 241 -27.47 3.67 -15.28
CA ALA A 241 -28.34 3.77 -16.49
C ALA A 241 -28.57 2.40 -17.17
N ARG A 242 -27.98 1.32 -16.67
CA ARG A 242 -28.16 -0.07 -17.13
C ARG A 242 -29.08 -0.83 -16.20
#